data_df94dc972d7ca72615e000906b340da8
#
_entry.id   df94dc972d7ca72615e000906b340da8
#
_cell.length_a   1.000
_cell.length_b   1.000
_cell.length_c   1.000
_cell.angle_alpha   90.00
_cell.angle_beta   90.00
_cell.angle_gamma   90.00
#
_symmetry.space_group_name_H-M   'P 1'
#
loop_
_entity.id
_entity.type
_entity.pdbx_description
1 polymer ?
#
loop_
_entity_poly.entity_id
_entity_poly.type
_entity_poly.pdbx_seq_one_letter_code
_entity_poly.pdbx_strand_id
1 'polypeptide(L)'
;TGRTMDWKEDPQSNLYLFPRGVQRRGAISDNTIQWTSKYGSVVTAGYDIGTCDGMNEKGLVANLLFLTESSYFRPDDNRPVMGLSIWTQYVLDNFATVDEAVAELSKEGFRIDDPDLPNGAKSTLHLSISDASGNSAIFEYLNGNLVIHEGRECQVMTNSPTYDKQLTLNDYWQQIGGL
;
A
#
# COMPACT_ATOMS: atom_id res chain seq x y z
N THR A 1 -5.85 2.06 13.82
CA THR A 1 -4.49 1.99 13.27
C THR A 1 -3.73 3.25 13.61
N GLY A 2 -2.49 3.13 14.05
CA GLY A 2 -1.56 4.23 14.29
C GLY A 2 -0.36 4.11 13.34
N ARG A 3 0.12 5.25 12.84
CA ARG A 3 1.24 5.30 11.90
C ARG A 3 2.11 6.51 12.18
N THR A 4 3.41 6.35 12.11
CA THR A 4 4.40 7.43 12.12
C THR A 4 5.12 7.47 10.77
N MET A 5 5.52 8.67 10.33
CA MET A 5 6.31 8.84 9.11
C MET A 5 7.59 9.58 9.47
N ASP A 6 8.71 8.90 9.28
CA ASP A 6 10.04 9.50 9.30
C ASP A 6 10.50 9.74 7.86
N TRP A 7 10.65 11.00 7.50
CA TRP A 7 11.11 11.39 6.17
C TRP A 7 12.10 12.54 6.27
N LYS A 8 13.05 12.59 5.36
CA LYS A 8 14.15 13.56 5.39
C LYS A 8 13.74 15.01 5.15
N GLU A 9 12.51 15.24 4.68
CA GLU A 9 11.95 16.55 4.39
C GLU A 9 10.44 16.54 4.65
N ASP A 10 9.82 17.70 4.75
CA ASP A 10 8.37 17.83 4.88
C ASP A 10 7.69 17.39 3.57
N PRO A 11 6.91 16.30 3.57
CA PRO A 11 6.17 15.84 2.39
C PRO A 11 4.93 16.70 2.11
N GLN A 12 4.71 17.80 2.83
CA GLN A 12 3.57 18.70 2.69
C GLN A 12 2.23 17.96 2.71
N SER A 13 2.07 17.06 3.68
CA SER A 13 0.91 16.18 3.77
C SER A 13 -0.36 16.98 3.99
N ASN A 14 -1.36 16.76 3.13
CA ASN A 14 -2.71 17.29 3.26
C ASN A 14 -3.71 16.16 3.52
N LEU A 15 -4.83 16.51 4.17
CA LEU A 15 -5.94 15.61 4.42
C LEU A 15 -7.02 15.84 3.35
N TYR A 16 -7.43 14.75 2.69
CA TYR A 16 -8.48 14.78 1.67
C TYR A 16 -9.66 13.92 2.07
N LEU A 17 -10.85 14.41 1.75
CA LEU A 17 -12.10 13.66 1.83
C LEU A 17 -12.61 13.37 0.43
N PHE A 18 -12.65 12.10 0.05
CA PHE A 18 -13.17 11.68 -1.24
C PHE A 18 -14.54 11.02 -1.08
N PRO A 19 -15.55 11.47 -1.86
CA PRO A 19 -16.85 10.83 -1.88
C PRO A 19 -16.86 9.54 -2.69
N ARG A 20 -17.94 8.77 -2.61
CA ARG A 20 -18.26 7.70 -3.56
C ARG A 20 -18.47 8.25 -4.97
N GLY A 21 -18.31 7.42 -5.98
CA GLY A 21 -18.63 7.75 -7.37
C GLY A 21 -17.55 8.53 -8.11
N VAL A 22 -16.37 8.73 -7.53
CA VAL A 22 -15.23 9.36 -8.22
C VAL A 22 -14.68 8.40 -9.28
N GLN A 23 -14.63 8.86 -10.52
CA GLN A 23 -13.96 8.11 -11.60
C GLN A 23 -12.45 8.32 -11.52
N ARG A 24 -11.70 7.23 -11.58
CA ARG A 24 -10.25 7.24 -11.46
C ARG A 24 -9.57 6.41 -12.53
N ARG A 25 -8.30 6.71 -12.75
CA ARG A 25 -7.39 5.94 -13.62
C ARG A 25 -6.15 5.57 -12.82
N GLY A 26 -5.61 4.38 -13.07
CA GLY A 26 -4.42 3.87 -12.40
C GLY A 26 -3.14 4.62 -12.77
N ALA A 27 -3.05 5.15 -13.99
CA ALA A 27 -1.91 5.92 -14.48
C ALA A 27 -2.28 6.81 -15.67
N ILE A 28 -1.36 7.70 -16.06
CA ILE A 28 -1.43 8.47 -17.31
C ILE A 28 -0.89 7.58 -18.44
N SER A 29 -1.61 6.54 -18.76
CA SER A 29 -1.25 5.56 -19.80
C SER A 29 -2.52 5.03 -20.45
N ASP A 30 -2.49 4.71 -21.75
CA ASP A 30 -3.65 4.11 -22.42
C ASP A 30 -3.92 2.70 -21.89
N ASN A 31 -2.86 1.95 -21.57
CA ASN A 31 -2.97 0.64 -20.93
C ASN A 31 -2.96 0.77 -19.40
N THR A 32 -4.06 1.26 -18.83
CA THR A 32 -4.21 1.43 -17.38
C THR A 32 -5.60 0.98 -16.93
N ILE A 33 -5.70 0.52 -15.69
CA ILE A 33 -7.00 0.22 -15.09
C ILE A 33 -7.80 1.51 -14.85
N GLN A 34 -9.12 1.38 -14.89
CA GLN A 34 -10.06 2.44 -14.57
C GLN A 34 -11.12 1.89 -13.63
N TRP A 35 -11.54 2.71 -12.66
CA TRP A 35 -12.60 2.33 -11.73
C TRP A 35 -13.43 3.54 -11.30
N THR A 36 -14.55 3.25 -10.65
CA THR A 36 -15.36 4.25 -9.95
C THR A 36 -15.36 3.88 -8.48
N SER A 37 -15.02 4.81 -7.59
CA SER A 37 -14.95 4.55 -6.16
C SER A 37 -16.30 4.05 -5.62
N LYS A 38 -16.29 2.87 -5.01
CA LYS A 38 -17.45 2.27 -4.33
C LYS A 38 -17.67 2.89 -2.96
N TYR A 39 -16.58 3.29 -2.31
CA TYR A 39 -16.58 3.81 -0.94
C TYR A 39 -15.97 5.20 -0.89
N GLY A 40 -16.50 6.03 0.02
CA GLY A 40 -15.86 7.29 0.42
C GLY A 40 -14.68 7.00 1.36
N SER A 41 -13.69 7.89 1.35
CA SER A 41 -12.50 7.74 2.17
C SER A 41 -11.95 9.07 2.67
N VAL A 42 -11.25 9.01 3.80
CA VAL A 42 -10.39 10.09 4.32
C VAL A 42 -8.95 9.62 4.16
N VAL A 43 -8.12 10.44 3.54
CA VAL A 43 -6.74 10.06 3.21
C VAL A 43 -5.77 11.19 3.47
N THR A 44 -4.50 10.84 3.73
CA THR A 44 -3.38 11.77 3.68
C THR A 44 -2.59 11.57 2.40
N ALA A 45 -2.28 12.67 1.73
CA ALA A 45 -1.43 12.66 0.55
C ALA A 45 -0.02 13.14 0.90
N GLY A 46 0.98 12.51 0.32
CA GLY A 46 2.35 13.02 0.30
C GLY A 46 2.60 13.84 -0.96
N TYR A 47 3.24 15.00 -0.82
CA TYR A 47 3.54 15.96 -1.90
C TYR A 47 2.32 16.40 -2.73
N ASP A 48 1.11 16.25 -2.20
CA ASP A 48 -0.16 16.41 -2.94
C ASP A 48 -0.28 15.51 -4.20
N ILE A 49 0.53 14.46 -4.30
CA ILE A 49 0.61 13.60 -5.49
C ILE A 49 -0.02 12.24 -5.22
N GLY A 50 0.28 11.62 -4.08
CA GLY A 50 -0.06 10.23 -3.82
C GLY A 50 -0.77 10.01 -2.49
N THR A 51 -1.74 9.10 -2.46
CA THR A 51 -2.37 8.64 -1.23
C THR A 51 -1.40 7.75 -0.46
N CYS A 52 -0.88 8.26 0.65
CA CYS A 52 0.02 7.51 1.52
C CYS A 52 -0.74 6.63 2.51
N ASP A 53 -1.73 7.21 3.17
CA ASP A 53 -2.49 6.58 4.25
C ASP A 53 -3.96 6.95 4.13
N GLY A 54 -4.84 6.10 4.64
CA GLY A 54 -6.25 6.46 4.68
C GLY A 54 -7.14 5.37 5.27
N MET A 55 -8.40 5.74 5.43
CA MET A 55 -9.47 4.85 5.86
C MET A 55 -10.71 5.11 5.03
N ASN A 56 -11.37 4.05 4.60
CA ASN A 56 -12.67 4.19 3.95
C ASN A 56 -13.83 4.08 4.96
N GLU A 57 -15.03 4.39 4.49
CA GLU A 57 -16.25 4.36 5.31
C GLU A 57 -16.68 2.97 5.78
N LYS A 58 -16.02 1.90 5.33
CA LYS A 58 -16.20 0.52 5.81
C LYS A 58 -15.25 0.17 6.93
N GLY A 59 -14.31 1.05 7.24
CA GLY A 59 -13.28 0.83 8.26
C GLY A 59 -12.06 0.07 7.75
N LEU A 60 -11.94 -0.12 6.44
CA LEU A 60 -10.69 -0.60 5.84
C LEU A 60 -9.67 0.53 5.88
N VAL A 61 -8.52 0.28 6.48
CA VAL A 61 -7.36 1.17 6.56
C VAL A 61 -6.29 0.67 5.61
N ALA A 62 -5.59 1.59 4.95
CA ALA A 62 -4.47 1.26 4.08
C ALA A 62 -3.33 2.27 4.29
N ASN A 63 -2.10 1.76 4.34
CA ASN A 63 -0.89 2.53 4.63
C ASN A 63 0.25 2.10 3.70
N LEU A 64 0.94 3.06 3.08
CA LEU A 64 2.18 2.83 2.34
C LEU A 64 3.38 3.20 3.20
N LEU A 65 4.34 2.28 3.34
CA LEU A 65 5.60 2.50 4.02
C LEU A 65 6.77 2.24 3.07
N PHE A 66 7.92 2.80 3.42
CA PHE A 66 9.14 2.63 2.62
C PHE A 66 9.73 1.24 2.82
N LEU A 67 10.04 0.55 1.71
CA LEU A 67 10.73 -0.74 1.70
C LEU A 67 11.80 -0.71 0.62
N THR A 68 13.07 -0.63 1.01
CA THR A 68 14.20 -0.54 0.08
C THR A 68 14.26 -1.74 -0.88
N GLU A 69 13.81 -2.89 -0.42
CA GLU A 69 13.84 -4.15 -1.16
C GLU A 69 12.72 -4.28 -2.21
N SER A 70 11.73 -3.37 -2.22
CA SER A 70 10.67 -3.41 -3.22
C SER A 70 11.21 -3.26 -4.63
N SER A 71 10.75 -4.15 -5.51
CA SER A 71 11.08 -4.15 -6.93
C SER A 71 9.88 -4.66 -7.73
N TYR A 72 9.28 -3.78 -8.52
CA TYR A 72 8.03 -4.05 -9.24
C TYR A 72 8.26 -4.56 -10.65
N PHE A 73 9.45 -4.33 -11.19
CA PHE A 73 9.77 -4.67 -12.58
C PHE A 73 9.72 -6.17 -12.84
N ARG A 74 8.97 -6.54 -13.88
CA ARG A 74 8.92 -7.90 -14.45
C ARG A 74 9.11 -7.78 -15.95
N PRO A 75 10.06 -8.49 -16.56
CA PRO A 75 10.25 -8.50 -18.01
C PRO A 75 8.95 -8.88 -18.73
N ASP A 76 8.69 -8.26 -19.88
CA ASP A 76 7.55 -8.54 -20.77
C ASP A 76 6.16 -8.46 -20.09
N ASP A 77 6.02 -7.67 -19.03
CA ASP A 77 4.78 -7.50 -18.33
C ASP A 77 3.86 -6.51 -19.07
N ASN A 78 2.88 -7.04 -19.79
CA ASN A 78 1.91 -6.29 -20.57
C ASN A 78 0.60 -6.02 -19.80
N ARG A 79 0.54 -6.31 -18.49
CA ARG A 79 -0.64 -6.01 -17.66
C ARG A 79 -0.93 -4.50 -17.63
N PRO A 80 -2.19 -4.09 -17.44
CA PRO A 80 -2.51 -2.69 -17.24
C PRO A 80 -1.70 -2.05 -16.11
N VAL A 81 -1.38 -0.77 -16.25
CA VAL A 81 -0.57 -0.03 -15.29
C VAL A 81 -1.40 0.48 -14.12
N MET A 82 -0.85 0.35 -12.93
CA MET A 82 -1.25 1.02 -11.69
C MET A 82 -0.07 1.83 -11.17
N GLY A 83 -0.21 3.15 -11.09
CA GLY A 83 0.80 4.00 -10.44
C GLY A 83 0.86 3.73 -8.94
N LEU A 84 2.07 3.63 -8.42
CA LEU A 84 2.29 3.41 -6.98
C LEU A 84 1.60 4.47 -6.11
N SER A 85 1.58 5.73 -6.55
CA SER A 85 0.96 6.86 -5.86
C SER A 85 -0.56 6.75 -5.67
N ILE A 86 -1.25 5.90 -6.44
CA ILE A 86 -2.70 5.73 -6.37
C ILE A 86 -3.12 4.32 -5.94
N TRP A 87 -2.17 3.43 -5.69
CA TRP A 87 -2.45 2.04 -5.29
C TRP A 87 -3.24 1.96 -3.98
N THR A 88 -2.84 2.71 -2.95
CA THR A 88 -3.59 2.82 -1.68
C THR A 88 -5.02 3.30 -1.92
N GLN A 89 -5.20 4.32 -2.77
CA GLN A 89 -6.53 4.84 -3.09
C GLN A 89 -7.40 3.81 -3.80
N TYR A 90 -6.81 3.01 -4.71
CA TYR A 90 -7.51 1.90 -5.37
C TYR A 90 -8.07 0.90 -4.35
N VAL A 91 -7.29 0.55 -3.35
CA VAL A 91 -7.71 -0.36 -2.28
C VAL A 91 -8.85 0.23 -1.47
N LEU A 92 -8.72 1.49 -1.03
CA LEU A 92 -9.76 2.16 -0.25
C LEU A 92 -11.06 2.39 -1.03
N ASP A 93 -10.96 2.62 -2.34
CA ASP A 93 -12.11 2.85 -3.20
C ASP A 93 -12.93 1.58 -3.47
N ASN A 94 -12.29 0.40 -3.47
CA ASN A 94 -12.89 -0.81 -4.05
C ASN A 94 -13.27 -1.89 -3.03
N PHE A 95 -12.59 -1.96 -1.87
CA PHE A 95 -12.74 -3.07 -0.93
C PHE A 95 -13.29 -2.61 0.42
N ALA A 96 -14.12 -3.47 1.02
CA ALA A 96 -14.67 -3.25 2.35
C ALA A 96 -13.86 -3.97 3.43
N THR A 97 -13.19 -5.08 3.08
CA THR A 97 -12.47 -5.95 4.00
C THR A 97 -11.09 -6.32 3.46
N VAL A 98 -10.24 -6.83 4.35
CA VAL A 98 -8.92 -7.39 3.98
C VAL A 98 -9.11 -8.59 3.04
N ASP A 99 -10.03 -9.49 3.34
CA ASP A 99 -10.30 -10.69 2.53
C ASP A 99 -10.68 -10.35 1.09
N GLU A 100 -11.55 -9.32 0.89
CA GLU A 100 -11.91 -8.84 -0.45
C GLU A 100 -10.69 -8.31 -1.20
N ALA A 101 -9.85 -7.52 -0.53
CA ALA A 101 -8.65 -6.94 -1.12
C ALA A 101 -7.63 -8.02 -1.49
N VAL A 102 -7.35 -8.97 -0.59
CA VAL A 102 -6.44 -10.10 -0.85
C VAL A 102 -6.93 -10.96 -2.01
N ALA A 103 -8.23 -11.31 -2.03
CA ALA A 103 -8.82 -12.13 -3.09
C ALA A 103 -8.71 -11.48 -4.48
N GLU A 104 -8.74 -10.15 -4.58
CA GLU A 104 -8.60 -9.45 -5.86
C GLU A 104 -7.14 -9.19 -6.22
N LEU A 105 -6.34 -8.66 -5.28
CA LEU A 105 -4.95 -8.29 -5.54
C LEU A 105 -4.05 -9.51 -5.84
N SER A 106 -4.33 -10.66 -5.25
CA SER A 106 -3.63 -11.92 -5.55
C SER A 106 -3.75 -12.39 -7.00
N LYS A 107 -4.74 -11.91 -7.74
CA LYS A 107 -4.88 -12.19 -9.18
C LYS A 107 -3.85 -11.44 -10.04
N GLU A 108 -3.15 -10.47 -9.45
CA GLU A 108 -2.19 -9.61 -10.14
C GLU A 108 -2.73 -9.03 -11.46
N GLY A 109 -3.96 -8.49 -11.44
CA GLY A 109 -4.65 -7.95 -12.61
C GLY A 109 -4.00 -6.69 -13.22
N PHE A 110 -2.99 -6.12 -12.57
CA PHE A 110 -2.20 -4.98 -13.02
C PHE A 110 -0.74 -5.10 -12.58
N ARG A 111 0.13 -4.29 -13.15
CA ARG A 111 1.50 -4.09 -12.70
C ARG A 111 1.65 -2.72 -12.04
N ILE A 112 2.53 -2.63 -11.04
CA ILE A 112 2.86 -1.35 -10.40
C ILE A 112 3.88 -0.60 -11.26
N ASP A 113 3.66 0.70 -11.42
CA ASP A 113 4.62 1.65 -11.98
C ASP A 113 5.11 2.58 -10.87
N ASP A 114 6.43 2.68 -10.72
CA ASP A 114 7.12 3.34 -9.61
C ASP A 114 7.98 4.52 -10.09
N PRO A 115 7.37 5.63 -10.51
CA PRO A 115 8.13 6.81 -10.90
C PRO A 115 8.95 7.36 -9.72
N ASP A 116 10.08 7.98 -10.04
CA ASP A 116 10.87 8.66 -9.02
C ASP A 116 10.03 9.76 -8.32
N LEU A 117 10.26 9.93 -7.03
CA LEU A 117 9.66 11.01 -6.25
C LEU A 117 10.15 12.38 -6.73
N PRO A 118 9.43 13.49 -6.45
CA PRO A 118 9.84 14.83 -6.86
C PRO A 118 11.26 15.21 -6.44
N ASN A 119 11.75 14.65 -5.37
CA ASN A 119 13.11 14.86 -4.87
C ASN A 119 14.17 13.91 -5.48
N GLY A 120 13.79 13.10 -6.49
CA GLY A 120 14.65 12.13 -7.17
C GLY A 120 14.91 10.83 -6.39
N ALA A 121 14.28 10.63 -5.24
CA ALA A 121 14.36 9.36 -4.52
C ALA A 121 13.48 8.30 -5.21
N LYS A 122 13.90 7.04 -5.11
CA LYS A 122 13.07 5.92 -5.57
C LYS A 122 11.85 5.75 -4.68
N SER A 123 10.69 5.51 -5.29
CA SER A 123 9.46 5.20 -4.58
C SER A 123 9.31 3.69 -4.37
N THR A 124 10.19 3.14 -3.53
CA THR A 124 10.13 1.73 -3.14
C THR A 124 9.29 1.59 -1.88
N LEU A 125 8.08 1.09 -2.02
CA LEU A 125 7.10 1.04 -0.94
C LEU A 125 6.48 -0.35 -0.83
N HIS A 126 5.89 -0.66 0.32
CA HIS A 126 4.99 -1.79 0.53
C HIS A 126 3.69 -1.33 1.18
N LEU A 127 2.62 -2.09 1.00
CA LEU A 127 1.29 -1.73 1.43
C LEU A 127 0.86 -2.61 2.60
N SER A 128 0.36 -1.98 3.67
CA SER A 128 -0.35 -2.65 4.75
C SER A 128 -1.82 -2.25 4.73
N ILE A 129 -2.69 -3.22 4.95
CA ILE A 129 -4.13 -2.99 5.13
C ILE A 129 -4.62 -3.68 6.39
N SER A 130 -5.65 -3.11 7.01
CA SER A 130 -6.34 -3.73 8.16
C SER A 130 -7.81 -3.32 8.17
N ASP A 131 -8.67 -4.15 8.75
CA ASP A 131 -10.10 -3.88 8.81
C ASP A 131 -10.70 -3.98 10.22
N ALA A 132 -11.98 -3.66 10.34
CA ALA A 132 -12.69 -3.66 11.62
C ALA A 132 -12.86 -5.05 12.26
N SER A 133 -12.62 -6.14 11.52
CA SER A 133 -12.60 -7.51 12.08
C SER A 133 -11.31 -7.81 12.85
N GLY A 134 -10.28 -6.97 12.67
CA GLY A 134 -8.92 -7.17 13.15
C GLY A 134 -8.07 -8.03 12.23
N ASN A 135 -8.54 -8.36 11.01
CA ASN A 135 -7.70 -8.97 9.98
C ASN A 135 -6.75 -7.92 9.38
N SER A 136 -5.59 -8.37 8.93
CA SER A 136 -4.56 -7.52 8.31
C SER A 136 -3.88 -8.25 7.16
N ALA A 137 -3.36 -7.49 6.20
CA ALA A 137 -2.49 -8.04 5.17
C ALA A 137 -1.39 -7.06 4.78
N ILE A 138 -0.24 -7.60 4.39
CA ILE A 138 0.92 -6.85 3.91
C ILE A 138 1.26 -7.35 2.51
N PHE A 139 1.44 -6.41 1.59
CA PHE A 139 1.73 -6.68 0.19
C PHE A 139 3.11 -6.12 -0.16
N GLU A 140 4.02 -6.99 -0.54
CA GLU A 140 5.39 -6.67 -0.92
C GLU A 140 5.66 -7.13 -2.34
N TYR A 141 6.24 -6.28 -3.17
CA TYR A 141 6.75 -6.68 -4.48
C TYR A 141 8.25 -6.95 -4.39
N LEU A 142 8.65 -8.21 -4.51
CA LEU A 142 10.04 -8.65 -4.41
C LEU A 142 10.49 -9.30 -5.72
N ASN A 143 11.46 -8.70 -6.38
CA ASN A 143 11.92 -9.16 -7.70
C ASN A 143 10.77 -9.33 -8.72
N GLY A 144 9.85 -8.38 -8.76
CA GLY A 144 8.70 -8.38 -9.64
C GLY A 144 7.55 -9.31 -9.22
N ASN A 145 7.67 -10.05 -8.12
CA ASN A 145 6.63 -10.96 -7.64
C ASN A 145 5.91 -10.38 -6.44
N LEU A 146 4.59 -10.49 -6.45
CA LEU A 146 3.76 -10.11 -5.31
C LEU A 146 3.86 -11.18 -4.22
N VAL A 147 4.23 -10.75 -3.01
CA VAL A 147 4.21 -11.56 -1.78
C VAL A 147 3.15 -10.97 -0.86
N ILE A 148 2.26 -11.81 -0.34
CA ILE A 148 1.16 -11.40 0.54
C ILE A 148 1.32 -12.14 1.87
N HIS A 149 1.35 -11.38 2.95
CA HIS A 149 1.24 -11.90 4.32
C HIS A 149 -0.13 -11.49 4.84
N GLU A 150 -0.96 -12.47 5.23
CA GLU A 150 -2.32 -12.22 5.69
C GLU A 150 -2.55 -12.94 7.02
N GLY A 151 -3.23 -12.26 7.93
CA GLY A 151 -3.63 -12.81 9.22
C GLY A 151 -3.72 -11.74 10.30
N ARG A 152 -4.38 -12.10 11.40
CA ARG A 152 -4.48 -11.22 12.57
C ARG A 152 -3.14 -10.92 13.24
N GLU A 153 -2.14 -11.75 13.02
CA GLU A 153 -0.77 -11.58 13.48
C GLU A 153 0.01 -10.53 12.66
N CYS A 154 -0.45 -10.20 11.44
CA CYS A 154 0.19 -9.25 10.55
C CYS A 154 -0.16 -7.78 10.88
N GLN A 155 -0.23 -7.41 12.16
CA GLN A 155 -0.72 -6.10 12.62
C GLN A 155 0.35 -5.01 12.69
N VAL A 156 1.63 -5.36 12.66
CA VAL A 156 2.74 -4.42 12.81
C VAL A 156 3.65 -4.55 11.59
N MET A 157 3.86 -3.44 10.91
CA MET A 157 4.78 -3.33 9.79
C MET A 157 5.64 -2.09 9.98
N THR A 158 6.93 -2.21 9.73
CA THR A 158 7.87 -1.08 9.68
C THR A 158 8.40 -0.91 8.25
N ASN A 159 9.38 -0.04 8.05
CA ASN A 159 10.14 0.04 6.80
C ASN A 159 10.95 -1.25 6.57
N SER A 160 12.08 -1.18 5.84
CA SER A 160 12.99 -2.34 5.69
C SER A 160 13.37 -2.99 7.04
N PRO A 161 13.63 -4.30 7.05
CA PRO A 161 13.65 -5.23 5.90
C PRO A 161 12.27 -5.78 5.51
N THR A 162 12.22 -6.72 4.56
CA THR A 162 11.00 -7.45 4.16
C THR A 162 10.30 -8.07 5.38
N TYR A 163 9.00 -8.27 5.28
CA TYR A 163 8.17 -8.64 6.42
C TYR A 163 8.57 -9.98 7.06
N ASP A 164 8.94 -10.98 6.29
CA ASP A 164 9.48 -12.25 6.79
C ASP A 164 10.72 -12.08 7.68
N LYS A 165 11.59 -11.15 7.31
CA LYS A 165 12.76 -10.79 8.11
C LYS A 165 12.39 -9.97 9.35
N GLN A 166 11.37 -9.11 9.26
CA GLN A 166 10.84 -8.39 10.43
C GLN A 166 10.33 -9.38 11.48
N LEU A 167 9.61 -10.43 11.07
CA LEU A 167 9.17 -11.50 11.98
C LEU A 167 10.35 -12.22 12.62
N THR A 168 11.38 -12.56 11.84
CA THR A 168 12.61 -13.20 12.38
C THR A 168 13.32 -12.31 13.40
N LEU A 169 13.40 -11.01 13.13
CA LEU A 169 13.99 -10.04 14.07
C LEU A 169 13.15 -9.89 15.33
N ASN A 170 11.81 -9.90 15.21
CA ASN A 170 10.91 -9.84 16.34
C ASN A 170 11.09 -11.07 17.27
N ASP A 171 11.17 -12.27 16.70
CA ASP A 171 11.43 -13.50 17.46
C ASP A 171 12.77 -13.43 18.21
N TYR A 172 13.80 -12.92 17.55
CA TYR A 172 15.11 -12.73 18.19
C TYR A 172 15.01 -11.77 19.39
N TRP A 173 14.36 -10.62 19.24
CA TRP A 173 14.22 -9.64 20.31
C TRP A 173 13.37 -10.13 21.47
N GLN A 174 12.33 -10.91 21.21
CA GLN A 174 11.51 -11.54 22.26
C GLN A 174 12.33 -12.51 23.15
N GLN A 175 13.35 -13.15 22.59
CA GLN A 175 14.21 -14.06 23.35
C GLN A 175 15.25 -13.34 24.20
N ILE A 176 15.64 -12.11 23.84
CA ILE A 176 16.71 -11.37 24.50
C ILE A 176 16.16 -10.30 25.46
N GLY A 177 15.14 -9.61 25.06
CA GLY A 177 14.62 -8.44 25.73
C GLY A 177 13.34 -8.69 26.47
N GLY A 178 13.35 -9.53 27.49
CA GLY A 178 12.18 -9.69 28.37
C GLY A 178 11.73 -8.33 28.93
N LEU A 179 10.73 -7.71 28.33
CA LEU A 179 9.91 -6.62 28.90
C LEU A 179 8.65 -7.22 29.49
#